data_15887420029e9b3c572c608eed822ccb
#
_entry.id   15887420029e9b3c572c608eed822ccb
#
_cell.length_a   1.000
_cell.length_b   1.000
_cell.length_c   1.000
_cell.angle_alpha   90.00
_cell.angle_beta   90.00
_cell.angle_gamma   90.00
#
_symmetry.space_group_name_H-M   'P 1'
#
loop_
_entity.id
_entity.type
_entity.pdbx_description
1 polymer ?
#
loop_
_entity_poly.entity_id
_entity_poly.type
_entity_poly.pdbx_seq_one_letter_code
_entity_poly.pdbx_strand_id
1 'polypeptide(L)'
;HFDLNIELPANLRERLNSLLSDAIAIHAIIPVASDAHARFDATQRTYHYRIITQKDPFLYLTRTRVQEGLDYEAMNKTAQLLLGKQDFASFCRTHTDVKTTLCDVKEAKWIIENDHMAYFTITADRFLRNMVRAVVGTLLEVGRGRMSEQQFAEVITAKNRCKAGHSAP
;
A
#
# COMPACT_ATOMS: atom_id res chain seq x y z
N HIS A 1 17.98 8.10 -7.31
CA HIS A 1 19.37 7.93 -7.79
C HIS A 1 20.10 9.28 -7.79
N PHE A 2 21.38 9.27 -7.96
CA PHE A 2 22.23 10.44 -8.10
C PHE A 2 23.40 10.11 -9.03
N ASP A 3 23.91 11.12 -9.71
CA ASP A 3 25.08 11.00 -10.58
C ASP A 3 26.31 11.59 -9.87
N LEU A 4 27.43 10.94 -10.01
CA LEU A 4 28.71 11.42 -9.47
C LEU A 4 29.78 11.38 -10.55
N ASN A 5 30.58 12.46 -10.61
CA ASN A 5 31.73 12.57 -11.52
C ASN A 5 33.04 12.22 -10.83
N ILE A 6 33.00 11.58 -9.68
CA ILE A 6 34.14 11.18 -8.87
C ILE A 6 34.07 9.71 -8.51
N GLU A 7 35.18 9.08 -8.26
CA GLU A 7 35.27 7.73 -7.76
C GLU A 7 34.64 7.65 -6.34
N LEU A 8 33.77 6.66 -6.12
CA LEU A 8 33.11 6.49 -4.83
C LEU A 8 34.10 5.92 -3.80
N PRO A 9 34.20 6.50 -2.60
CA PRO A 9 34.94 5.88 -1.51
C PRO A 9 34.36 4.51 -1.16
N ALA A 10 35.21 3.51 -0.94
CA ALA A 10 34.77 2.13 -0.60
C ALA A 10 33.87 2.07 0.64
N ASN A 11 34.02 3.00 1.58
CA ASN A 11 33.24 3.09 2.82
C ASN A 11 32.14 4.15 2.77
N LEU A 12 31.69 4.54 1.57
CA LEU A 12 30.66 5.60 1.43
C LEU A 12 29.35 5.25 2.15
N ARG A 13 28.90 4.00 2.08
CA ARG A 13 27.70 3.53 2.77
C ARG A 13 27.76 3.76 4.28
N GLU A 14 28.88 3.36 4.90
CA GLU A 14 29.12 3.51 6.34
C GLU A 14 29.17 4.99 6.74
N ARG A 15 29.86 5.81 5.94
CA ARG A 15 29.95 7.26 6.18
C ARG A 15 28.59 7.94 6.07
N LEU A 16 27.77 7.57 5.08
CA LEU A 16 26.41 8.12 4.94
C LEU A 16 25.51 7.69 6.11
N ASN A 17 25.57 6.42 6.53
CA ASN A 17 24.81 5.96 7.68
C ASN A 17 25.24 6.60 9.01
N SER A 18 26.51 7.02 9.13
CA SER A 18 26.97 7.77 10.32
C SER A 18 26.42 9.20 10.39
N LEU A 19 26.04 9.78 9.25
CA LEU A 19 25.49 11.14 9.15
C LEU A 19 23.96 11.18 9.21
N LEU A 20 23.32 10.08 8.85
CA LEU A 20 21.87 9.98 8.83
C LEU A 20 21.32 9.67 10.23
N SER A 21 20.10 10.13 10.49
CA SER A 21 19.38 9.74 11.72
C SER A 21 18.99 8.27 11.69
N ASP A 22 18.71 7.67 12.86
CA ASP A 22 18.26 6.27 13.01
C ASP A 22 16.98 5.93 12.22
N ALA A 23 16.26 6.94 11.74
CA ALA A 23 15.08 6.76 10.89
C ALA A 23 15.41 6.42 9.43
N ILE A 24 16.67 6.53 9.01
CA ILE A 24 17.10 6.33 7.62
C ILE A 24 18.32 5.42 7.60
N ALA A 25 18.24 4.30 6.87
CA ALA A 25 19.37 3.39 6.68
C ALA A 25 19.63 3.13 5.19
N ILE A 26 20.91 3.23 4.78
CA ILE A 26 21.38 2.84 3.45
C ILE A 26 21.93 1.42 3.53
N HIS A 27 21.27 0.48 2.88
CA HIS A 27 21.66 -0.92 2.87
C HIS A 27 22.71 -1.22 1.79
N ALA A 28 22.58 -0.59 0.62
CA ALA A 28 23.49 -0.78 -0.50
C ALA A 28 23.56 0.49 -1.38
N ILE A 29 24.69 0.65 -2.06
CA ILE A 29 24.88 1.58 -3.17
C ILE A 29 25.15 0.73 -4.40
N ILE A 30 24.27 0.83 -5.40
CA ILE A 30 24.24 -0.08 -6.54
C ILE A 30 24.49 0.74 -7.80
N PRO A 31 25.50 0.42 -8.64
CA PRO A 31 25.65 1.01 -9.96
C PRO A 31 24.45 0.67 -10.84
N VAL A 32 23.96 1.64 -11.57
CA VAL A 32 22.83 1.49 -12.50
C VAL A 32 23.19 2.12 -13.84
N ALA A 33 22.41 1.85 -14.90
CA ALA A 33 22.57 2.48 -16.20
C ALA A 33 22.38 4.01 -16.07
N SER A 34 23.03 4.78 -16.94
CA SER A 34 23.00 6.24 -16.88
C SER A 34 21.63 6.87 -17.12
N ASP A 35 20.73 6.14 -17.80
CA ASP A 35 19.34 6.51 -18.06
C ASP A 35 18.35 5.93 -17.05
N ALA A 36 18.81 5.19 -16.01
CA ALA A 36 17.97 4.57 -15.01
C ALA A 36 17.14 5.59 -14.24
N HIS A 37 15.86 5.29 -14.04
CA HIS A 37 14.94 6.17 -13.35
C HIS A 37 14.09 5.40 -12.31
N ALA A 38 14.41 5.55 -11.02
CA ALA A 38 13.81 4.79 -9.92
C ALA A 38 12.27 4.78 -9.87
N ARG A 39 11.60 5.80 -10.43
CA ARG A 39 10.15 5.87 -10.50
C ARG A 39 9.57 5.24 -11.76
N PHE A 40 10.20 5.46 -12.92
CA PHE A 40 9.63 5.07 -14.21
C PHE A 40 10.00 3.65 -14.61
N ASP A 41 11.18 3.16 -14.19
CA ASP A 41 11.61 1.79 -14.45
C ASP A 41 11.02 0.77 -13.48
N ALA A 42 10.33 1.22 -12.44
CA ALA A 42 9.64 0.32 -11.54
C ALA A 42 8.48 -0.38 -12.25
N THR A 43 8.58 -1.70 -12.39
CA THR A 43 7.57 -2.55 -13.03
C THR A 43 6.39 -2.88 -12.12
N GLN A 44 6.62 -2.89 -10.82
CA GLN A 44 5.59 -3.09 -9.79
C GLN A 44 5.97 -2.42 -8.46
N ARG A 45 4.97 -2.24 -7.61
CA ARG A 45 5.12 -1.73 -6.25
C ARG A 45 4.29 -2.56 -5.30
N THR A 46 4.82 -2.81 -4.11
CA THR A 46 4.11 -3.51 -3.04
C THR A 46 3.94 -2.56 -1.85
N TYR A 47 2.74 -2.53 -1.29
CA TYR A 47 2.43 -1.81 -0.06
C TYR A 47 1.97 -2.77 1.02
N HIS A 48 2.45 -2.53 2.24
CA HIS A 48 1.94 -3.17 3.44
C HIS A 48 1.21 -2.13 4.29
N TYR A 49 -0.09 -2.31 4.46
CA TYR A 49 -0.89 -1.50 5.38
C TYR A 49 -1.06 -2.25 6.69
N ARG A 50 -0.36 -1.80 7.73
CA ARG A 50 -0.27 -2.50 9.03
C ARG A 50 -1.32 -1.99 9.99
N ILE A 51 -2.04 -2.92 10.64
CA ILE A 51 -3.04 -2.62 11.65
C ILE A 51 -2.73 -3.32 12.96
N ILE A 52 -3.29 -2.76 14.04
CA ILE A 52 -3.27 -3.35 15.38
C ILE A 52 -4.63 -3.12 16.04
N THR A 53 -5.14 -4.12 16.75
CA THR A 53 -6.44 -4.03 17.43
C THR A 53 -6.30 -3.51 18.87
N GLN A 54 -5.17 -3.74 19.51
CA GLN A 54 -4.88 -3.26 20.87
C GLN A 54 -4.03 -1.99 20.84
N LYS A 55 -4.07 -1.23 21.95
CA LYS A 55 -3.20 -0.08 22.14
C LYS A 55 -1.79 -0.53 22.49
N ASP A 56 -0.81 -0.10 21.70
CA ASP A 56 0.61 -0.35 21.93
C ASP A 56 1.41 0.95 21.77
N PRO A 57 2.07 1.45 22.84
CA PRO A 57 2.83 2.70 22.77
C PRO A 57 4.10 2.61 21.92
N PHE A 58 4.60 1.41 21.60
CA PHE A 58 5.79 1.24 20.76
C PHE A 58 5.46 1.12 19.27
N LEU A 59 4.21 0.81 18.93
CA LEU A 59 3.79 0.55 17.55
C LEU A 59 2.88 1.64 16.94
N TYR A 60 2.50 2.67 17.72
CA TYR A 60 1.51 3.68 17.30
C TYR A 60 1.93 4.51 16.07
N LEU A 61 3.23 4.64 15.79
CA LEU A 61 3.74 5.34 14.60
C LEU A 61 3.78 4.45 13.35
N THR A 62 3.74 3.13 13.50
CA THR A 62 3.96 2.18 12.41
C THR A 62 2.74 1.34 12.08
N ARG A 63 1.69 1.39 12.92
CA ARG A 63 0.44 0.64 12.76
C ARG A 63 -0.77 1.51 13.02
N THR A 64 -1.81 1.31 12.24
CA THR A 64 -3.11 1.95 12.47
C THR A 64 -3.92 1.12 13.44
N ARG A 65 -4.38 1.73 14.54
CA ARG A 65 -5.29 1.04 15.46
C ARG A 65 -6.69 0.96 14.86
N VAL A 66 -7.25 -0.25 14.85
CA VAL A 66 -8.61 -0.55 14.40
C VAL A 66 -9.37 -1.30 15.50
N GLN A 67 -10.69 -1.39 15.37
CA GLN A 67 -11.53 -2.14 16.30
C GLN A 67 -11.25 -3.65 16.18
N GLU A 68 -11.35 -4.38 17.27
CA GLU A 68 -11.30 -5.84 17.32
C GLU A 68 -12.51 -6.50 16.60
N GLY A 69 -12.40 -7.81 16.37
CA GLY A 69 -13.50 -8.61 15.81
C GLY A 69 -13.68 -8.46 14.29
N LEU A 70 -12.58 -8.25 13.57
CA LEU A 70 -12.60 -8.23 12.09
C LEU A 70 -12.68 -9.66 11.54
N ASP A 71 -13.57 -9.87 10.58
CA ASP A 71 -13.65 -11.10 9.79
C ASP A 71 -12.60 -11.08 8.66
N TYR A 72 -11.41 -11.59 8.94
CA TYR A 72 -10.32 -11.66 7.97
C TYR A 72 -10.59 -12.66 6.83
N GLU A 73 -11.41 -13.67 7.03
CA GLU A 73 -11.80 -14.60 5.98
C GLU A 73 -12.65 -13.90 4.93
N ALA A 74 -13.71 -13.20 5.36
CA ALA A 74 -14.54 -12.39 4.48
C ALA A 74 -13.72 -11.28 3.79
N MET A 75 -12.80 -10.61 4.52
CA MET A 75 -11.92 -9.59 3.95
C MET A 75 -10.99 -10.18 2.89
N ASN A 76 -10.41 -11.35 3.11
CA ASN A 76 -9.53 -12.02 2.15
C ASN A 76 -10.29 -12.50 0.92
N LYS A 77 -11.47 -13.09 1.10
CA LYS A 77 -12.34 -13.50 -0.01
C LYS A 77 -12.69 -12.30 -0.88
N THR A 78 -13.09 -11.18 -0.26
CA THR A 78 -13.44 -9.95 -0.97
C THR A 78 -12.22 -9.32 -1.66
N ALA A 79 -11.03 -9.39 -1.06
CA ALA A 79 -9.81 -8.84 -1.64
C ALA A 79 -9.43 -9.50 -2.99
N GLN A 80 -9.87 -10.74 -3.24
CA GLN A 80 -9.65 -11.41 -4.53
C GLN A 80 -10.34 -10.68 -5.70
N LEU A 81 -11.41 -9.93 -5.44
CA LEU A 81 -12.09 -9.10 -6.45
C LEU A 81 -11.22 -7.95 -6.98
N LEU A 82 -10.13 -7.63 -6.29
CA LEU A 82 -9.18 -6.59 -6.70
C LEU A 82 -8.17 -7.08 -7.74
N LEU A 83 -8.02 -8.40 -7.92
CA LEU A 83 -6.97 -8.98 -8.76
C LEU A 83 -7.21 -8.70 -10.25
N GLY A 84 -6.09 -8.59 -10.97
CA GLY A 84 -6.08 -8.35 -12.41
C GLY A 84 -6.17 -6.88 -12.80
N LYS A 85 -6.27 -6.66 -14.12
CA LYS A 85 -6.31 -5.32 -14.72
C LYS A 85 -7.74 -4.80 -14.76
N GLN A 86 -8.01 -3.77 -13.98
CA GLN A 86 -9.34 -3.16 -13.91
C GLN A 86 -9.29 -1.68 -13.54
N ASP A 87 -10.45 -1.03 -13.53
CA ASP A 87 -10.59 0.40 -13.25
C ASP A 87 -10.78 0.66 -11.75
N PHE A 88 -9.84 1.37 -11.14
CA PHE A 88 -9.84 1.71 -9.73
C PHE A 88 -10.30 3.15 -9.43
N ALA A 89 -11.11 3.76 -10.29
CA ALA A 89 -11.64 5.11 -10.11
C ALA A 89 -12.35 5.30 -8.76
N SER A 90 -13.10 4.29 -8.29
CA SER A 90 -13.77 4.30 -6.97
C SER A 90 -12.81 4.41 -5.79
N PHE A 91 -11.56 4.07 -5.97
CA PHE A 91 -10.52 4.14 -4.92
C PHE A 91 -9.52 5.28 -5.14
N CYS A 92 -9.70 6.08 -6.20
CA CYS A 92 -8.86 7.23 -6.50
C CYS A 92 -9.37 8.47 -5.74
N ARG A 93 -8.43 9.31 -5.28
CA ARG A 93 -8.80 10.64 -4.77
C ARG A 93 -9.39 11.45 -5.93
N THR A 94 -10.52 12.12 -5.68
CA THR A 94 -11.12 13.07 -6.64
C THR A 94 -10.18 14.24 -6.96
N HIS A 95 -10.36 14.84 -8.13
CA HIS A 95 -9.56 15.97 -8.61
C HIS A 95 -8.05 15.68 -8.73
N THR A 96 -7.71 14.50 -9.23
CA THR A 96 -6.33 14.15 -9.59
C THR A 96 -6.20 14.09 -11.11
N ASP A 97 -5.19 14.79 -11.65
CA ASP A 97 -4.78 14.69 -13.05
C ASP A 97 -4.11 13.34 -13.30
N VAL A 98 -4.89 12.33 -13.64
CA VAL A 98 -4.39 11.00 -14.01
C VAL A 98 -4.86 10.66 -15.42
N LYS A 99 -3.93 10.21 -16.28
CA LYS A 99 -4.23 9.80 -17.65
C LYS A 99 -5.13 8.57 -17.71
N THR A 100 -5.09 7.72 -16.71
CA THR A 100 -5.89 6.49 -16.61
C THR A 100 -6.05 6.05 -15.17
N THR A 101 -7.20 5.45 -14.85
CA THR A 101 -7.52 4.81 -13.55
C THR A 101 -7.33 3.30 -13.58
N LEU A 102 -6.86 2.75 -14.71
CA LEU A 102 -6.54 1.32 -14.82
C LEU A 102 -5.27 1.00 -14.05
N CYS A 103 -5.34 -0.06 -13.23
CA CYS A 103 -4.20 -0.67 -12.54
C CYS A 103 -4.29 -2.19 -12.68
N ASP A 104 -3.16 -2.86 -12.66
CA ASP A 104 -3.08 -4.32 -12.71
C ASP A 104 -2.57 -4.86 -11.38
N VAL A 105 -3.51 -5.29 -10.53
CA VAL A 105 -3.23 -5.82 -9.18
C VAL A 105 -2.83 -7.28 -9.28
N LYS A 106 -1.65 -7.61 -8.79
CA LYS A 106 -1.06 -8.96 -8.82
C LYS A 106 -1.27 -9.72 -7.52
N GLU A 107 -1.38 -9.00 -6.42
CA GLU A 107 -1.58 -9.57 -5.09
C GLU A 107 -2.44 -8.63 -4.25
N ALA A 108 -3.38 -9.18 -3.50
CA ALA A 108 -4.19 -8.45 -2.53
C ALA A 108 -4.66 -9.43 -1.45
N LYS A 109 -4.05 -9.34 -0.25
CA LYS A 109 -4.42 -10.25 0.86
C LYS A 109 -4.10 -9.66 2.23
N TRP A 110 -4.85 -10.07 3.24
CA TRP A 110 -4.56 -9.86 4.65
C TRP A 110 -3.72 -10.99 5.19
N ILE A 111 -2.69 -10.65 5.93
CA ILE A 111 -1.81 -11.58 6.64
C ILE A 111 -1.94 -11.29 8.12
N ILE A 112 -2.32 -12.30 8.89
CA ILE A 112 -2.47 -12.23 10.35
C ILE A 112 -1.12 -12.60 10.94
N GLU A 113 -0.51 -11.68 11.68
CA GLU A 113 0.77 -11.90 12.37
C GLU A 113 0.56 -12.57 13.74
N ASN A 114 -0.50 -12.16 14.43
CA ASN A 114 -0.97 -12.73 15.71
C ASN A 114 -2.40 -12.25 16.00
N ASP A 115 -2.92 -12.54 17.18
CA ASP A 115 -4.31 -12.21 17.59
C ASP A 115 -4.65 -10.71 17.53
N HIS A 116 -3.63 -9.85 17.57
CA HIS A 116 -3.82 -8.39 17.63
C HIS A 116 -3.21 -7.63 16.46
N MET A 117 -2.40 -8.28 15.64
CA MET A 117 -1.66 -7.65 14.57
C MET A 117 -1.89 -8.32 13.23
N ALA A 118 -2.17 -7.50 12.22
CA ALA A 118 -2.29 -7.95 10.84
C ALA A 118 -1.78 -6.86 9.90
N TYR A 119 -1.56 -7.24 8.64
CA TYR A 119 -1.32 -6.26 7.58
C TYR A 119 -1.96 -6.70 6.28
N PHE A 120 -2.37 -5.71 5.50
CA PHE A 120 -2.81 -5.92 4.12
C PHE A 120 -1.63 -5.72 3.19
N THR A 121 -1.30 -6.73 2.39
CA THR A 121 -0.34 -6.60 1.30
C THR A 121 -1.09 -6.42 -0.02
N ILE A 122 -0.62 -5.49 -0.84
CA ILE A 122 -1.14 -5.26 -2.18
C ILE A 122 0.02 -4.93 -3.12
N THR A 123 0.09 -5.66 -4.25
CA THR A 123 1.09 -5.47 -5.29
C THR A 123 0.39 -5.15 -6.61
N ALA A 124 0.83 -4.10 -7.30
CA ALA A 124 0.30 -3.71 -8.61
C ALA A 124 1.39 -3.05 -9.47
N ASP A 125 1.14 -2.96 -10.80
CA ASP A 125 1.97 -2.20 -11.74
C ASP A 125 2.07 -0.72 -11.37
N ARG A 126 0.96 -0.16 -10.88
CA ARG A 126 0.85 1.23 -10.41
C ARG A 126 -0.26 1.38 -9.38
N PHE A 127 -0.22 2.49 -8.63
CA PHE A 127 -1.29 2.88 -7.72
C PHE A 127 -1.73 4.31 -7.98
N LEU A 128 -3.04 4.54 -7.85
CA LEU A 128 -3.63 5.86 -7.88
C LEU A 128 -3.43 6.56 -6.51
N ARG A 129 -3.54 7.87 -6.52
CA ARG A 129 -3.45 8.65 -5.27
C ARG A 129 -4.52 8.20 -4.28
N ASN A 130 -4.10 7.86 -3.06
CA ASN A 130 -4.94 7.37 -1.97
C ASN A 130 -5.56 5.96 -2.18
N MET A 131 -5.26 5.26 -3.27
CA MET A 131 -5.88 3.99 -3.65
C MET A 131 -5.77 2.93 -2.55
N VAL A 132 -4.57 2.66 -2.04
CA VAL A 132 -4.36 1.63 -1.01
C VAL A 132 -5.17 1.92 0.24
N ARG A 133 -5.17 3.17 0.73
CA ARG A 133 -5.94 3.58 1.91
C ARG A 133 -7.45 3.48 1.70
N ALA A 134 -7.95 3.77 0.49
CA ALA A 134 -9.36 3.65 0.16
C ALA A 134 -9.78 2.17 0.06
N VAL A 135 -8.97 1.31 -0.55
CA VAL A 135 -9.17 -0.14 -0.59
C VAL A 135 -9.22 -0.71 0.82
N VAL A 136 -8.19 -0.41 1.64
CA VAL A 136 -8.14 -0.90 3.04
C VAL A 136 -9.35 -0.44 3.84
N GLY A 137 -9.70 0.85 3.77
CA GLY A 137 -10.86 1.36 4.48
C GLY A 137 -12.17 0.68 4.08
N THR A 138 -12.33 0.35 2.79
CA THR A 138 -13.52 -0.36 2.29
C THR A 138 -13.51 -1.84 2.73
N LEU A 139 -12.35 -2.51 2.71
CA LEU A 139 -12.21 -3.88 3.22
C LEU A 139 -12.46 -3.96 4.74
N LEU A 140 -12.08 -2.93 5.51
CA LEU A 140 -12.41 -2.85 6.93
C LEU A 140 -13.92 -2.79 7.19
N GLU A 141 -14.72 -2.18 6.30
CA GLU A 141 -16.19 -2.22 6.40
C GLU A 141 -16.73 -3.64 6.14
N VAL A 142 -16.08 -4.39 5.25
CA VAL A 142 -16.40 -5.82 5.06
C VAL A 142 -16.08 -6.62 6.32
N GLY A 143 -14.87 -6.46 6.88
CA GLY A 143 -14.46 -7.17 8.09
C GLY A 143 -15.34 -6.87 9.32
N ARG A 144 -15.98 -5.69 9.35
CA ARG A 144 -16.94 -5.29 10.38
C ARG A 144 -18.38 -5.80 10.13
N GLY A 145 -18.59 -6.52 9.02
CA GLY A 145 -19.93 -6.96 8.60
C GLY A 145 -20.86 -5.83 8.13
N ARG A 146 -20.33 -4.64 7.82
CA ARG A 146 -21.10 -3.47 7.37
C ARG A 146 -21.24 -3.39 5.84
N MET A 147 -20.46 -4.18 5.12
CA MET A 147 -20.47 -4.27 3.67
C MET A 147 -20.33 -5.73 3.25
N SER A 148 -21.18 -6.20 2.34
CA SER A 148 -21.05 -7.53 1.75
C SER A 148 -20.03 -7.56 0.61
N GLU A 149 -19.57 -8.76 0.24
CA GLU A 149 -18.72 -8.98 -0.95
C GLU A 149 -19.36 -8.42 -2.23
N GLN A 150 -20.70 -8.62 -2.38
CA GLN A 150 -21.44 -8.11 -3.53
C GLN A 150 -21.44 -6.57 -3.56
N GLN A 151 -21.67 -5.91 -2.43
CA GLN A 151 -21.61 -4.45 -2.35
C GLN A 151 -20.20 -3.92 -2.65
N PHE A 152 -19.16 -4.64 -2.24
CA PHE A 152 -17.77 -4.29 -2.60
C PHE A 152 -17.54 -4.39 -4.12
N ALA A 153 -18.06 -5.43 -4.79
CA ALA A 153 -18.02 -5.56 -6.25
C ALA A 153 -18.75 -4.40 -6.95
N GLU A 154 -19.90 -3.98 -6.41
CA GLU A 154 -20.63 -2.80 -6.89
C GLU A 154 -19.84 -1.50 -6.74
N VAL A 155 -19.04 -1.35 -5.67
CA VAL A 155 -18.12 -0.22 -5.50
C VAL A 155 -17.10 -0.17 -6.64
N ILE A 156 -16.49 -1.30 -6.99
CA ILE A 156 -15.52 -1.36 -8.10
C ILE A 156 -16.17 -0.90 -9.40
N THR A 157 -17.34 -1.46 -9.73
CA THR A 157 -18.04 -1.21 -11.01
C THR A 157 -18.64 0.20 -11.10
N ALA A 158 -18.98 0.81 -9.97
CA ALA A 158 -19.60 2.14 -9.91
C ALA A 158 -18.68 3.27 -10.38
N LYS A 159 -17.36 3.07 -10.38
CA LYS A 159 -16.34 4.09 -10.74
C LYS A 159 -16.55 5.43 -10.02
N ASN A 160 -17.08 5.37 -8.81
CA ASN A 160 -17.46 6.53 -8.01
C ASN A 160 -16.86 6.45 -6.61
N ARG A 161 -15.99 7.42 -6.27
CA ARG A 161 -15.31 7.47 -4.96
C ARG A 161 -16.27 7.53 -3.77
N CYS A 162 -17.45 8.14 -3.94
CA CYS A 162 -18.44 8.26 -2.87
C CYS A 162 -19.10 6.92 -2.49
N LYS A 163 -18.98 5.89 -3.33
CA LYS A 163 -19.48 4.54 -3.05
C LYS A 163 -18.51 3.70 -2.22
N ALA A 164 -17.21 4.00 -2.28
CA ALA A 164 -16.21 3.31 -1.46
C ALA A 164 -16.26 3.80 0.00
N GLY A 165 -15.79 2.96 0.91
CA GLY A 165 -15.63 3.31 2.31
C GLY A 165 -14.67 4.48 2.54
N HIS A 166 -14.67 5.03 3.74
CA HIS A 166 -13.69 6.05 4.14
C HIS A 166 -12.26 5.52 3.97
N SER A 167 -11.36 6.40 3.53
CA SER A 167 -9.94 6.02 3.48
C SER A 167 -9.43 5.71 4.87
N ALA A 168 -8.73 4.60 5.02
CA ALA A 168 -8.02 4.30 6.25
C ALA A 168 -6.97 5.41 6.56
N PRO A 169 -6.65 5.69 7.84
CA PRO A 169 -5.72 6.72 8.28
C PRO A 169 -4.36 6.70 7.61
#